data_78e886bc06d2af87158b755a75790960
#
_entry.id   78e886bc06d2af87158b755a75790960
#
_cell.length_a   1.000
_cell.length_b   1.000
_cell.length_c   1.000
_cell.angle_alpha   90.00
_cell.angle_beta   90.00
_cell.angle_gamma   90.00
#
_symmetry.space_group_name_H-M   'P 1'
#
loop_
_entity.id
_entity.type
_entity.pdbx_description
1 polymer ?
#
loop_
_entity_poly.entity_id
_entity_poly.type
_entity_poly.pdbx_seq_one_letter_code
_entity_poly.pdbx_strand_id
1 'polypeptide(L)'
;SDFQITKDGITYNFGDTGNKIFTGQIKNFSSLFKDQTNFNADIGYWNTSRATTMSRMFMNASSFNQDISNWELNNVTNINGMFQDSLVFNQDISGWNISKVTRLNSTFRGAAAFNQNLNSWDVSNVTRLDRTFLKAINFNSDLNSWDVSKVVSMHRTFAGAKNFNGNISSWNTESLRSLRRTFDGARAFNKDISNWDVAEVTNFTRTFKNAGEFDQNLTSWNVEHYAQTPILFAPILSSNKQPCWGFNGCPNGPNLTSSNPSDNSFGVNTSLNLTLTFDKDIRASETSGNIALHKSDDTLVKQYSNDSLNISGKVITLPAELIANTDYYLLIEPKIIESSNGISYKGITDKTELNFSTYSNDSVAPVITSQSPEDNATDVSTSDPTVEIIFSENVVRGSGNISLYNYSTDALIRSFNMSN
;
A
#
# COMPACT_ATOMS: atom_id res chain seq x y z
N SER A 1 -24.13 43.52 -26.79
CA SER A 1 -23.25 43.30 -27.96
C SER A 1 -23.57 41.93 -28.52
N ASP A 2 -23.91 41.93 -29.78
CA ASP A 2 -24.33 40.75 -30.53
C ASP A 2 -23.17 39.75 -30.62
N PHE A 3 -23.28 38.66 -29.89
CA PHE A 3 -22.29 37.59 -29.93
C PHE A 3 -22.61 36.69 -31.16
N GLN A 4 -21.65 36.53 -32.07
CA GLN A 4 -21.80 35.74 -33.27
C GLN A 4 -20.76 34.63 -33.33
N ILE A 5 -21.16 33.44 -33.78
CA ILE A 5 -20.25 32.34 -34.11
C ILE A 5 -20.52 31.91 -35.55
N THR A 6 -19.46 31.75 -36.33
CA THR A 6 -19.54 31.10 -37.64
C THR A 6 -18.98 29.70 -37.57
N LYS A 7 -19.78 28.68 -37.86
CA LYS A 7 -19.37 27.29 -37.90
C LYS A 7 -19.91 26.65 -39.19
N ASP A 8 -19.07 25.95 -39.90
CA ASP A 8 -19.41 25.27 -41.16
C ASP A 8 -20.06 26.21 -42.21
N GLY A 9 -19.58 27.48 -42.25
CA GLY A 9 -20.08 28.52 -43.15
C GLY A 9 -21.39 29.18 -42.73
N ILE A 10 -21.98 28.80 -41.58
CA ILE A 10 -23.22 29.36 -41.02
C ILE A 10 -22.85 30.29 -39.87
N THR A 11 -23.31 31.55 -39.91
CA THR A 11 -23.16 32.50 -38.81
C THR A 11 -24.38 32.44 -37.90
N TYR A 12 -24.17 32.13 -36.63
CA TYR A 12 -25.20 32.13 -35.59
C TYR A 12 -25.07 33.43 -34.78
N ASN A 13 -26.17 34.18 -34.67
CA ASN A 13 -26.25 35.41 -33.89
C ASN A 13 -26.96 35.16 -32.58
N PHE A 14 -26.36 35.45 -31.43
CA PHE A 14 -26.91 35.19 -30.08
C PHE A 14 -27.40 36.48 -29.41
N GLY A 15 -27.31 37.64 -30.06
CA GLY A 15 -27.71 38.93 -29.51
C GLY A 15 -29.17 39.32 -29.81
N ASP A 16 -29.84 38.60 -30.68
CA ASP A 16 -31.20 38.94 -31.08
C ASP A 16 -32.22 38.13 -30.25
N THR A 17 -32.89 38.80 -29.32
CA THR A 17 -33.91 38.20 -28.43
C THR A 17 -35.17 37.71 -29.18
N GLY A 18 -35.31 38.04 -30.49
CA GLY A 18 -36.48 37.67 -31.31
C GLY A 18 -36.35 36.32 -32.03
N ASN A 19 -35.12 35.83 -32.30
CA ASN A 19 -34.89 34.60 -33.06
C ASN A 19 -34.23 33.52 -32.22
N LYS A 20 -35.05 32.71 -31.50
CA LYS A 20 -34.53 31.55 -30.78
C LYS A 20 -34.01 30.50 -31.73
N ILE A 21 -32.72 30.14 -31.58
CA ILE A 21 -32.08 29.11 -32.40
C ILE A 21 -32.75 27.76 -32.12
N PHE A 22 -33.22 27.11 -33.19
CA PHE A 22 -33.79 25.76 -33.08
C PHE A 22 -32.67 24.69 -33.00
N THR A 23 -32.50 24.09 -31.85
CA THR A 23 -31.42 23.11 -31.62
C THR A 23 -31.89 21.65 -31.60
N GLY A 24 -33.20 21.40 -31.67
CA GLY A 24 -33.82 20.09 -31.49
C GLY A 24 -33.40 18.99 -32.51
N GLN A 25 -32.64 19.31 -33.54
CA GLN A 25 -32.09 18.33 -34.50
C GLN A 25 -30.57 18.15 -34.35
N ILE A 26 -29.92 18.96 -33.49
CA ILE A 26 -28.46 18.93 -33.37
C ILE A 26 -28.06 17.74 -32.47
N LYS A 27 -27.18 16.89 -33.00
CA LYS A 27 -26.61 15.74 -32.28
C LYS A 27 -25.23 16.04 -31.74
N ASN A 28 -24.47 16.89 -32.39
CA ASN A 28 -23.07 17.18 -32.06
C ASN A 28 -22.87 18.66 -31.71
N PHE A 29 -22.73 18.91 -30.39
CA PHE A 29 -22.42 20.23 -29.85
C PHE A 29 -20.92 20.39 -29.52
N SER A 30 -20.07 19.46 -29.97
CA SER A 30 -18.66 19.48 -29.61
C SER A 30 -17.98 20.76 -30.07
N SER A 31 -17.23 21.39 -29.13
CA SER A 31 -16.43 22.60 -29.35
C SER A 31 -17.23 23.82 -29.86
N LEU A 32 -18.55 23.87 -29.69
CA LEU A 32 -19.37 24.95 -30.28
C LEU A 32 -18.96 26.34 -29.77
N PHE A 33 -18.72 26.49 -28.46
CA PHE A 33 -18.27 27.73 -27.86
C PHE A 33 -16.82 27.65 -27.35
N LYS A 34 -16.05 26.70 -27.89
CA LYS A 34 -14.66 26.55 -27.51
C LYS A 34 -13.88 27.85 -27.84
N ASP A 35 -13.05 28.27 -26.85
CA ASP A 35 -12.19 29.46 -26.90
C ASP A 35 -12.97 30.81 -27.06
N GLN A 36 -14.30 30.78 -26.81
CA GLN A 36 -15.12 31.98 -26.84
C GLN A 36 -15.13 32.62 -25.41
N THR A 37 -14.07 33.29 -25.06
CA THR A 37 -13.79 33.78 -23.71
C THR A 37 -14.86 34.74 -23.16
N ASN A 38 -15.52 35.49 -24.03
CA ASN A 38 -16.55 36.49 -23.68
C ASN A 38 -17.99 35.95 -23.81
N PHE A 39 -18.16 34.67 -24.21
CA PHE A 39 -19.48 34.09 -24.39
C PHE A 39 -20.18 33.91 -23.04
N ASN A 40 -21.36 34.53 -22.89
CA ASN A 40 -22.25 34.36 -21.76
C ASN A 40 -23.70 34.64 -22.14
N ALA A 41 -24.13 34.29 -23.36
CA ALA A 41 -25.53 34.44 -23.79
C ALA A 41 -26.41 33.35 -23.15
N ASP A 42 -27.67 33.68 -22.88
CA ASP A 42 -28.67 32.71 -22.42
C ASP A 42 -28.99 31.70 -23.52
N ILE A 43 -28.69 30.45 -23.20
CA ILE A 43 -28.97 29.27 -24.04
C ILE A 43 -29.73 28.19 -23.26
N GLY A 44 -30.24 28.50 -22.10
CA GLY A 44 -30.97 27.55 -21.25
C GLY A 44 -32.20 26.96 -21.92
N TYR A 45 -32.79 27.69 -22.87
CA TYR A 45 -33.93 27.27 -23.66
C TYR A 45 -33.62 26.25 -24.78
N TRP A 46 -32.37 25.89 -25.00
CA TRP A 46 -31.99 24.99 -26.06
C TRP A 46 -32.55 23.57 -25.83
N ASN A 47 -33.11 22.98 -26.88
CA ASN A 47 -33.48 21.58 -26.86
C ASN A 47 -32.23 20.71 -27.16
N THR A 48 -31.77 19.99 -26.15
CA THR A 48 -30.57 19.12 -26.24
C THR A 48 -30.90 17.63 -26.27
N SER A 49 -32.20 17.26 -26.34
CA SER A 49 -32.71 15.88 -26.23
C SER A 49 -32.10 14.90 -27.24
N ARG A 50 -31.64 15.38 -28.39
CA ARG A 50 -30.98 14.59 -29.43
C ARG A 50 -29.44 14.62 -29.38
N ALA A 51 -28.86 15.38 -28.48
CA ALA A 51 -27.41 15.47 -28.34
C ALA A 51 -26.79 14.11 -28.01
N THR A 52 -25.71 13.77 -28.71
CA THR A 52 -24.93 12.56 -28.44
C THR A 52 -23.52 12.89 -27.94
N THR A 53 -23.03 14.10 -28.19
CA THR A 53 -21.76 14.59 -27.69
C THR A 53 -21.76 16.10 -27.46
N MET A 54 -21.14 16.50 -26.35
CA MET A 54 -20.91 17.90 -25.96
C MET A 54 -19.43 18.12 -25.60
N SER A 55 -18.54 17.29 -26.16
CA SER A 55 -17.11 17.36 -25.85
C SER A 55 -16.55 18.76 -26.13
N ARG A 56 -15.86 19.34 -25.12
CA ARG A 56 -15.21 20.66 -25.19
C ARG A 56 -16.15 21.82 -25.57
N MET A 57 -17.45 21.67 -25.34
CA MET A 57 -18.44 22.66 -25.81
C MET A 57 -18.14 24.07 -25.28
N PHE A 58 -17.79 24.21 -24.02
CA PHE A 58 -17.44 25.48 -23.37
C PHE A 58 -15.96 25.55 -22.95
N MET A 59 -15.08 24.75 -23.59
CA MET A 59 -13.66 24.79 -23.26
C MET A 59 -13.11 26.20 -23.48
N ASN A 60 -12.46 26.78 -22.43
CA ASN A 60 -11.95 28.15 -22.41
C ASN A 60 -13.04 29.25 -22.58
N ALA A 61 -14.33 28.94 -22.42
CA ALA A 61 -15.38 29.94 -22.34
C ALA A 61 -15.39 30.58 -20.95
N SER A 62 -14.38 31.40 -20.65
CA SER A 62 -14.06 31.87 -19.30
C SER A 62 -15.13 32.73 -18.65
N SER A 63 -16.03 33.37 -19.42
CA SER A 63 -17.15 34.19 -18.93
C SER A 63 -18.49 33.44 -18.85
N PHE A 64 -18.56 32.19 -19.33
CA PHE A 64 -19.81 31.45 -19.40
C PHE A 64 -20.28 31.01 -18.02
N ASN A 65 -21.50 31.46 -17.62
CA ASN A 65 -22.17 31.06 -16.38
C ASN A 65 -23.69 31.15 -16.48
N GLN A 66 -24.29 30.77 -17.61
CA GLN A 66 -25.74 30.77 -17.77
C GLN A 66 -26.36 29.47 -17.26
N ASP A 67 -27.60 29.56 -16.82
CA ASP A 67 -28.37 28.41 -16.36
C ASP A 67 -28.68 27.45 -17.53
N ILE A 68 -28.21 26.24 -17.41
CA ILE A 68 -28.41 25.14 -18.36
C ILE A 68 -28.91 23.88 -17.64
N SER A 69 -29.52 24.04 -16.48
CA SER A 69 -30.09 22.96 -15.66
C SER A 69 -31.17 22.15 -16.40
N ASN A 70 -31.92 22.79 -17.29
CA ASN A 70 -32.97 22.17 -18.08
C ASN A 70 -32.47 21.34 -19.29
N TRP A 71 -31.16 21.26 -19.52
CA TRP A 71 -30.66 20.48 -20.63
C TRP A 71 -30.81 18.99 -20.43
N GLU A 72 -31.30 18.30 -21.47
CA GLU A 72 -31.45 16.85 -21.46
C GLU A 72 -30.20 16.18 -22.05
N LEU A 73 -29.49 15.36 -21.24
CA LEU A 73 -28.30 14.64 -21.65
C LEU A 73 -28.55 13.13 -21.83
N ASN A 74 -29.77 12.67 -21.88
CA ASN A 74 -30.18 11.26 -21.92
C ASN A 74 -29.53 10.42 -23.03
N ASN A 75 -29.01 11.06 -24.09
CA ASN A 75 -28.32 10.40 -25.22
C ASN A 75 -26.84 10.77 -25.33
N VAL A 76 -26.33 11.60 -24.44
CA VAL A 76 -24.95 12.05 -24.46
C VAL A 76 -24.01 10.96 -23.91
N THR A 77 -23.02 10.60 -24.70
CA THR A 77 -22.00 9.62 -24.32
C THR A 77 -20.64 10.24 -24.03
N ASN A 78 -20.44 11.52 -24.38
CA ASN A 78 -19.14 12.17 -24.26
C ASN A 78 -19.28 13.65 -23.89
N ILE A 79 -18.81 14.01 -22.71
CA ILE A 79 -18.70 15.39 -22.19
C ILE A 79 -17.24 15.75 -21.84
N ASN A 80 -16.26 15.06 -22.46
CA ASN A 80 -14.85 15.34 -22.22
C ASN A 80 -14.51 16.82 -22.36
N GLY A 81 -13.91 17.43 -21.34
CA GLY A 81 -13.47 18.82 -21.33
C GLY A 81 -14.60 19.84 -21.56
N MET A 82 -15.87 19.48 -21.30
CA MET A 82 -17.02 20.34 -21.60
C MET A 82 -16.88 21.73 -20.97
N PHE A 83 -16.45 21.82 -19.73
CA PHE A 83 -16.22 23.06 -18.98
C PHE A 83 -14.74 23.27 -18.67
N GLN A 84 -13.84 22.67 -19.47
CA GLN A 84 -12.43 22.86 -19.23
C GLN A 84 -12.04 24.34 -19.34
N ASP A 85 -11.40 24.86 -18.28
CA ASP A 85 -10.96 26.27 -18.16
C ASP A 85 -12.11 27.30 -18.31
N SER A 86 -13.37 26.90 -18.01
CA SER A 86 -14.54 27.79 -17.85
C SER A 86 -14.50 28.36 -16.44
N LEU A 87 -13.78 29.45 -16.25
CA LEU A 87 -13.31 29.92 -14.94
C LEU A 87 -14.42 30.28 -13.96
N VAL A 88 -15.54 30.83 -14.46
CA VAL A 88 -16.65 31.32 -13.63
C VAL A 88 -17.89 30.41 -13.62
N PHE A 89 -17.88 29.33 -14.39
CA PHE A 89 -19.01 28.41 -14.48
C PHE A 89 -19.27 27.76 -13.13
N ASN A 90 -20.50 27.95 -12.61
CA ASN A 90 -20.94 27.39 -11.32
C ASN A 90 -22.47 27.19 -11.27
N GLN A 91 -23.10 26.78 -12.37
CA GLN A 91 -24.52 26.52 -12.40
C GLN A 91 -24.84 25.10 -11.93
N ASP A 92 -26.04 24.95 -11.32
CA ASP A 92 -26.52 23.64 -10.88
C ASP A 92 -26.85 22.73 -12.08
N ILE A 93 -26.13 21.66 -12.16
CA ILE A 93 -26.28 20.61 -13.19
C ILE A 93 -26.50 19.23 -12.56
N SER A 94 -26.89 19.20 -11.29
CA SER A 94 -27.15 17.96 -10.54
C SER A 94 -28.27 17.11 -11.13
N GLY A 95 -29.22 17.74 -11.83
CA GLY A 95 -30.34 17.09 -12.49
C GLY A 95 -30.02 16.43 -13.83
N TRP A 96 -28.81 16.57 -14.36
CA TRP A 96 -28.46 15.97 -15.64
C TRP A 96 -28.40 14.45 -15.57
N ASN A 97 -29.10 13.77 -16.46
CA ASN A 97 -28.95 12.34 -16.66
C ASN A 97 -27.74 12.05 -17.55
N ILE A 98 -26.66 11.61 -16.94
CA ILE A 98 -25.39 11.26 -17.62
C ILE A 98 -25.12 9.76 -17.66
N SER A 99 -26.12 8.92 -17.41
CA SER A 99 -25.97 7.45 -17.30
C SER A 99 -25.34 6.78 -18.55
N LYS A 100 -25.38 7.42 -19.72
CA LYS A 100 -24.70 6.92 -20.91
C LYS A 100 -23.28 7.47 -21.11
N VAL A 101 -22.81 8.36 -20.27
CA VAL A 101 -21.47 8.94 -20.41
C VAL A 101 -20.44 7.91 -19.99
N THR A 102 -19.45 7.70 -20.86
CA THR A 102 -18.36 6.76 -20.61
C THR A 102 -17.03 7.44 -20.28
N ARG A 103 -16.91 8.75 -20.48
CA ARG A 103 -15.70 9.52 -20.27
C ARG A 103 -15.99 10.89 -19.68
N LEU A 104 -15.40 11.18 -18.52
CA LEU A 104 -15.44 12.46 -17.82
C LEU A 104 -14.09 13.20 -17.88
N ASN A 105 -13.18 12.80 -18.78
CA ASN A 105 -11.82 13.33 -18.77
C ASN A 105 -11.83 14.87 -18.95
N SER A 106 -11.17 15.57 -18.03
CA SER A 106 -11.02 17.02 -18.04
C SER A 106 -12.32 17.84 -18.02
N THR A 107 -13.48 17.24 -17.68
CA THR A 107 -14.80 17.91 -17.80
C THR A 107 -14.81 19.25 -17.04
N PHE A 108 -14.29 19.31 -15.83
CA PHE A 108 -14.21 20.52 -14.99
C PHE A 108 -12.75 20.95 -14.77
N ARG A 109 -11.81 20.51 -15.63
CA ARG A 109 -10.42 20.94 -15.50
C ARG A 109 -10.34 22.46 -15.55
N GLY A 110 -9.73 23.08 -14.51
CA GLY A 110 -9.56 24.54 -14.44
C GLY A 110 -10.84 25.34 -14.27
N ALA A 111 -12.01 24.71 -14.08
CA ALA A 111 -13.27 25.39 -13.73
C ALA A 111 -13.19 25.89 -12.26
N ALA A 112 -12.54 27.02 -12.08
CA ALA A 112 -12.08 27.49 -10.78
C ALA A 112 -13.22 27.80 -9.80
N ALA A 113 -14.36 28.32 -10.31
CA ALA A 113 -15.54 28.65 -9.47
C ALA A 113 -16.46 27.45 -9.22
N PHE A 114 -16.34 26.36 -9.99
CA PHE A 114 -17.28 25.25 -9.94
C PHE A 114 -17.27 24.53 -8.59
N ASN A 115 -18.45 24.49 -7.94
CA ASN A 115 -18.65 23.79 -6.65
C ASN A 115 -20.11 23.32 -6.50
N GLN A 116 -20.70 22.74 -7.54
CA GLN A 116 -22.06 22.21 -7.45
C GLN A 116 -22.09 20.75 -7.03
N ASN A 117 -23.20 20.34 -6.46
CA ASN A 117 -23.40 18.97 -6.01
C ASN A 117 -23.57 18.02 -7.21
N LEU A 118 -22.65 17.07 -7.36
CA LEU A 118 -22.68 16.05 -8.41
C LEU A 118 -22.94 14.63 -7.86
N ASN A 119 -23.28 14.50 -6.59
CA ASN A 119 -23.42 13.19 -5.95
C ASN A 119 -24.55 12.32 -6.54
N SER A 120 -25.52 12.94 -7.20
CA SER A 120 -26.63 12.27 -7.90
C SER A 120 -26.27 11.74 -9.29
N TRP A 121 -25.09 12.08 -9.83
CA TRP A 121 -24.70 11.64 -11.15
C TRP A 121 -24.45 10.13 -11.22
N ASP A 122 -25.12 9.45 -12.15
CA ASP A 122 -24.83 8.05 -12.47
C ASP A 122 -23.57 7.97 -13.34
N VAL A 123 -22.45 7.59 -12.73
CA VAL A 123 -21.15 7.41 -13.39
C VAL A 123 -20.77 5.94 -13.60
N SER A 124 -21.71 5.00 -13.40
CA SER A 124 -21.46 3.55 -13.45
C SER A 124 -20.94 3.03 -14.79
N ASN A 125 -21.02 3.81 -15.85
CA ASN A 125 -20.43 3.51 -17.17
C ASN A 125 -19.12 4.23 -17.45
N VAL A 126 -18.62 5.05 -16.52
CA VAL A 126 -17.38 5.79 -16.68
C VAL A 126 -16.20 4.87 -16.40
N THR A 127 -15.22 4.86 -17.31
CA THR A 127 -14.01 4.06 -17.17
C THR A 127 -12.76 4.89 -16.84
N ARG A 128 -12.81 6.21 -17.00
CA ARG A 128 -11.68 7.11 -16.72
C ARG A 128 -12.16 8.44 -16.16
N LEU A 129 -11.52 8.85 -15.06
CA LEU A 129 -11.73 10.15 -14.41
C LEU A 129 -10.51 11.08 -14.61
N ASP A 130 -9.69 10.83 -15.63
CA ASP A 130 -8.43 11.55 -15.81
C ASP A 130 -8.66 13.07 -15.88
N ARG A 131 -8.03 13.83 -14.97
CA ARG A 131 -8.07 15.29 -14.92
C ARG A 131 -9.47 15.91 -14.76
N THR A 132 -10.48 15.14 -14.31
CA THR A 132 -11.89 15.62 -14.26
C THR A 132 -12.00 16.92 -13.48
N PHE A 133 -11.38 17.03 -12.31
CA PHE A 133 -11.37 18.23 -11.46
C PHE A 133 -9.96 18.84 -11.33
N LEU A 134 -9.06 18.57 -12.27
CA LEU A 134 -7.71 19.14 -12.26
C LEU A 134 -7.77 20.66 -12.16
N LYS A 135 -7.25 21.26 -11.06
CA LYS A 135 -7.28 22.71 -10.79
C LYS A 135 -8.69 23.33 -10.69
N ALA A 136 -9.74 22.53 -10.42
CA ALA A 136 -11.05 23.03 -9.99
C ALA A 136 -10.91 23.48 -8.52
N ILE A 137 -10.44 24.70 -8.31
CA ILE A 137 -9.91 25.18 -7.01
C ILE A 137 -10.95 25.11 -5.90
N ASN A 138 -12.21 25.50 -6.20
CA ASN A 138 -13.28 25.59 -5.22
C ASN A 138 -14.14 24.32 -5.10
N PHE A 139 -13.91 23.33 -5.97
CA PHE A 139 -14.69 22.08 -5.93
C PHE A 139 -14.49 21.34 -4.61
N ASN A 140 -15.60 21.09 -3.88
CA ASN A 140 -15.61 20.41 -2.58
C ASN A 140 -16.90 19.63 -2.32
N SER A 141 -17.59 19.14 -3.35
CA SER A 141 -18.80 18.35 -3.20
C SER A 141 -18.46 16.90 -2.83
N ASP A 142 -19.32 16.27 -2.04
CA ASP A 142 -19.28 14.83 -1.82
C ASP A 142 -19.57 14.08 -3.12
N LEU A 143 -18.90 12.96 -3.34
CA LEU A 143 -19.06 12.08 -4.48
C LEU A 143 -19.25 10.63 -4.05
N ASN A 144 -19.67 10.42 -2.82
CA ASN A 144 -19.71 9.10 -2.19
C ASN A 144 -20.72 8.13 -2.84
N SER A 145 -21.73 8.64 -3.54
CA SER A 145 -22.72 7.83 -4.27
C SER A 145 -22.25 7.44 -5.68
N TRP A 146 -21.08 7.89 -6.13
CA TRP A 146 -20.58 7.51 -7.43
C TRP A 146 -20.16 6.04 -7.46
N ASP A 147 -20.72 5.27 -8.39
CA ASP A 147 -20.19 3.92 -8.71
C ASP A 147 -18.99 4.04 -9.63
N VAL A 148 -17.80 3.88 -9.05
CA VAL A 148 -16.52 3.95 -9.77
C VAL A 148 -15.92 2.56 -10.02
N SER A 149 -16.67 1.47 -9.85
CA SER A 149 -16.21 0.09 -9.95
C SER A 149 -15.57 -0.25 -11.31
N LYS A 150 -15.92 0.47 -12.38
CA LYS A 150 -15.33 0.31 -13.72
C LYS A 150 -14.19 1.28 -14.01
N VAL A 151 -13.84 2.17 -13.09
CA VAL A 151 -12.81 3.19 -13.32
C VAL A 151 -11.42 2.57 -13.24
N VAL A 152 -10.67 2.65 -14.34
CA VAL A 152 -9.31 2.12 -14.41
C VAL A 152 -8.23 3.19 -14.17
N SER A 153 -8.57 4.47 -14.29
CA SER A 153 -7.59 5.56 -14.12
C SER A 153 -8.20 6.80 -13.49
N MET A 154 -7.53 7.28 -12.46
CA MET A 154 -7.79 8.55 -11.78
C MET A 154 -6.61 9.53 -11.95
N HIS A 155 -5.89 9.45 -13.10
CA HIS A 155 -4.72 10.30 -13.33
C HIS A 155 -5.03 11.78 -13.20
N ARG A 156 -4.48 12.45 -12.16
CA ARG A 156 -4.69 13.86 -11.84
C ARG A 156 -6.14 14.27 -11.60
N THR A 157 -7.02 13.37 -11.18
CA THR A 157 -8.46 13.67 -11.02
C THR A 157 -8.70 14.91 -10.19
N PHE A 158 -8.10 15.01 -9.02
CA PHE A 158 -8.22 16.16 -8.09
C PHE A 158 -6.92 16.97 -7.98
N ALA A 159 -5.97 16.81 -8.91
CA ALA A 159 -4.71 17.51 -8.79
C ALA A 159 -4.91 19.03 -8.80
N GLY A 160 -4.42 19.73 -7.78
CA GLY A 160 -4.59 21.17 -7.64
C GLY A 160 -6.02 21.65 -7.34
N ALA A 161 -6.97 20.75 -7.05
CA ALA A 161 -8.27 21.06 -6.48
C ALA A 161 -8.07 21.41 -4.99
N LYS A 162 -7.66 22.64 -4.71
CA LYS A 162 -7.10 23.04 -3.41
C LYS A 162 -8.05 22.84 -2.23
N ASN A 163 -9.35 23.07 -2.45
CA ASN A 163 -10.38 23.00 -1.41
C ASN A 163 -11.07 21.65 -1.34
N PHE A 164 -10.73 20.70 -2.24
CA PHE A 164 -11.40 19.41 -2.27
C PHE A 164 -11.13 18.61 -1.00
N ASN A 165 -12.20 18.32 -0.27
CA ASN A 165 -12.27 17.41 0.86
C ASN A 165 -13.64 16.69 0.88
N GLY A 166 -14.23 16.47 -0.30
CA GLY A 166 -15.49 15.73 -0.45
C GLY A 166 -15.33 14.26 -0.08
N ASN A 167 -16.42 13.67 0.39
CA ASN A 167 -16.41 12.26 0.78
C ASN A 167 -16.39 11.35 -0.47
N ILE A 168 -15.44 10.41 -0.48
CA ILE A 168 -15.20 9.39 -1.52
C ILE A 168 -14.84 8.04 -0.87
N SER A 169 -15.11 7.87 0.42
CA SER A 169 -14.69 6.69 1.19
C SER A 169 -15.37 5.40 0.75
N SER A 170 -16.59 5.45 0.21
CA SER A 170 -17.32 4.25 -0.23
C SER A 170 -17.00 3.79 -1.65
N TRP A 171 -16.05 4.43 -2.34
CA TRP A 171 -15.71 4.05 -3.70
C TRP A 171 -15.17 2.62 -3.79
N ASN A 172 -15.77 1.79 -4.65
CA ASN A 172 -15.20 0.51 -5.06
C ASN A 172 -14.11 0.74 -6.12
N THR A 173 -12.84 0.46 -5.77
CA THR A 173 -11.68 0.76 -6.61
C THR A 173 -11.00 -0.49 -7.19
N GLU A 174 -11.66 -1.65 -7.16
CA GLU A 174 -11.12 -2.95 -7.62
C GLU A 174 -10.54 -2.95 -9.04
N SER A 175 -11.14 -2.16 -9.96
CA SER A 175 -10.65 -2.04 -11.34
C SER A 175 -9.50 -1.06 -11.51
N LEU A 176 -9.12 -0.33 -10.46
CA LEU A 176 -8.19 0.79 -10.57
C LEU A 176 -6.76 0.32 -10.91
N ARG A 177 -6.11 1.00 -11.86
CA ARG A 177 -4.73 0.72 -12.32
C ARG A 177 -3.80 1.91 -12.14
N SER A 178 -4.34 3.12 -11.97
CA SER A 178 -3.50 4.33 -11.86
C SER A 178 -4.08 5.37 -10.90
N LEU A 179 -3.29 5.72 -9.88
CA LEU A 179 -3.48 6.84 -8.96
C LEU A 179 -2.48 7.98 -9.21
N ARG A 180 -1.80 7.97 -10.36
CA ARG A 180 -0.75 8.95 -10.64
C ARG A 180 -1.24 10.38 -10.47
N ARG A 181 -0.65 11.12 -9.50
CA ARG A 181 -0.97 12.51 -9.17
C ARG A 181 -2.44 12.78 -8.83
N THR A 182 -3.20 11.79 -8.39
CA THR A 182 -4.65 11.95 -8.16
C THR A 182 -4.97 13.13 -7.25
N PHE A 183 -4.24 13.28 -6.14
CA PHE A 183 -4.41 14.35 -5.15
C PHE A 183 -3.20 15.31 -5.10
N ASP A 184 -2.36 15.36 -6.16
CA ASP A 184 -1.17 16.25 -6.18
C ASP A 184 -1.60 17.72 -6.03
N GLY A 185 -1.35 18.33 -4.87
CA GLY A 185 -1.75 19.72 -4.55
C GLY A 185 -3.23 19.89 -4.16
N ALA A 186 -3.96 18.82 -3.87
CA ALA A 186 -5.28 18.88 -3.21
C ALA A 186 -5.06 19.15 -1.72
N ARG A 187 -4.86 20.42 -1.36
CA ARG A 187 -4.32 20.82 -0.05
C ARG A 187 -5.20 20.45 1.13
N ALA A 188 -6.52 20.56 0.95
CA ALA A 188 -7.51 20.29 2.00
C ALA A 188 -7.92 18.82 2.11
N PHE A 189 -7.50 17.95 1.16
CA PHE A 189 -7.95 16.57 1.13
C PHE A 189 -7.42 15.78 2.32
N ASN A 190 -8.36 15.25 3.14
CA ASN A 190 -8.05 14.42 4.31
C ASN A 190 -9.19 13.41 4.62
N LYS A 191 -9.84 12.85 3.60
CA LYS A 191 -10.85 11.79 3.81
C LYS A 191 -10.19 10.43 3.93
N ASP A 192 -10.78 9.60 4.78
CA ASP A 192 -10.37 8.20 4.93
C ASP A 192 -10.68 7.42 3.65
N ILE A 193 -9.63 6.86 3.07
CA ILE A 193 -9.65 6.00 1.89
C ILE A 193 -8.85 4.71 2.13
N SER A 194 -8.70 4.33 3.39
CA SER A 194 -7.96 3.12 3.80
C SER A 194 -8.57 1.82 3.25
N ASN A 195 -9.87 1.85 2.94
CA ASN A 195 -10.62 0.73 2.37
C ASN A 195 -10.56 0.63 0.84
N TRP A 196 -9.86 1.54 0.15
CA TRP A 196 -9.70 1.42 -1.29
C TRP A 196 -8.89 0.17 -1.65
N ASP A 197 -9.39 -0.63 -2.58
CA ASP A 197 -8.62 -1.69 -3.19
C ASP A 197 -7.62 -1.09 -4.19
N VAL A 198 -6.34 -1.28 -3.92
CA VAL A 198 -5.23 -0.77 -4.74
C VAL A 198 -4.29 -1.88 -5.20
N ALA A 199 -4.67 -3.15 -5.00
CA ALA A 199 -3.84 -4.31 -5.32
C ALA A 199 -3.39 -4.36 -6.78
N GLU A 200 -4.22 -3.82 -7.66
CA GLU A 200 -3.95 -3.80 -9.11
C GLU A 200 -3.41 -2.45 -9.62
N VAL A 201 -3.20 -1.48 -8.73
CA VAL A 201 -2.67 -0.17 -9.12
C VAL A 201 -1.19 -0.28 -9.46
N THR A 202 -0.83 0.11 -10.68
CA THR A 202 0.55 0.05 -11.19
C THR A 202 1.25 1.41 -11.21
N ASN A 203 0.59 2.50 -10.82
CA ASN A 203 1.21 3.82 -10.80
C ASN A 203 0.67 4.71 -9.67
N PHE A 204 1.47 4.86 -8.60
CA PHE A 204 1.21 5.75 -7.47
C PHE A 204 2.06 7.03 -7.48
N THR A 205 2.81 7.30 -8.55
CA THR A 205 3.74 8.44 -8.58
C THR A 205 3.04 9.75 -8.21
N ARG A 206 3.49 10.42 -7.15
CA ARG A 206 3.00 11.72 -6.67
C ARG A 206 1.53 11.73 -6.27
N THR A 207 0.96 10.60 -5.82
CA THR A 207 -0.48 10.50 -5.48
C THR A 207 -0.91 11.63 -4.54
N PHE A 208 -0.20 11.84 -3.43
CA PHE A 208 -0.50 12.86 -2.42
C PHE A 208 0.57 13.96 -2.32
N LYS A 209 1.37 14.16 -3.39
CA LYS A 209 2.36 15.25 -3.37
C LYS A 209 1.65 16.58 -3.11
N ASN A 210 2.12 17.38 -2.14
CA ASN A 210 1.56 18.68 -1.78
C ASN A 210 0.07 18.65 -1.30
N ALA A 211 -0.46 17.49 -0.89
CA ALA A 211 -1.75 17.36 -0.22
C ALA A 211 -1.56 17.69 1.28
N GLY A 212 -1.54 19.00 1.60
CA GLY A 212 -1.03 19.52 2.86
C GLY A 212 -1.68 19.00 4.14
N GLU A 213 -2.99 18.70 4.10
CA GLU A 213 -3.76 18.22 5.25
C GLU A 213 -3.89 16.69 5.30
N PHE A 214 -3.35 15.96 4.30
CA PHE A 214 -3.54 14.52 4.22
C PHE A 214 -2.76 13.77 5.30
N ASP A 215 -3.47 13.18 6.26
CA ASP A 215 -2.91 12.44 7.39
C ASP A 215 -3.68 11.14 7.71
N GLN A 216 -4.20 10.45 6.70
CA GLN A 216 -4.93 9.21 6.89
C GLN A 216 -4.00 8.00 6.92
N ASN A 217 -4.41 6.96 7.65
CA ASN A 217 -3.67 5.72 7.75
C ASN A 217 -3.92 4.83 6.51
N LEU A 218 -2.89 4.59 5.72
CA LEU A 218 -2.93 3.77 4.51
C LEU A 218 -2.19 2.43 4.64
N THR A 219 -1.90 2.00 5.87
CA THR A 219 -1.16 0.74 6.11
C THR A 219 -1.91 -0.51 5.65
N SER A 220 -3.24 -0.43 5.48
CA SER A 220 -4.08 -1.49 4.92
C SER A 220 -3.98 -1.64 3.40
N TRP A 221 -3.41 -0.65 2.70
CA TRP A 221 -3.29 -0.76 1.24
C TRP A 221 -2.34 -1.88 0.84
N ASN A 222 -2.84 -2.83 0.06
CA ASN A 222 -2.01 -3.87 -0.54
C ASN A 222 -1.21 -3.31 -1.71
N VAL A 223 0.09 -3.07 -1.48
CA VAL A 223 1.05 -2.49 -2.46
C VAL A 223 2.30 -3.35 -2.62
N GLU A 224 2.23 -4.61 -2.27
CA GLU A 224 3.37 -5.52 -2.20
C GLU A 224 4.03 -5.80 -3.55
N HIS A 225 3.27 -5.65 -4.64
CA HIS A 225 3.81 -5.70 -6.00
C HIS A 225 4.76 -4.54 -6.34
N TYR A 226 4.90 -3.54 -5.45
CA TYR A 226 5.88 -2.45 -5.58
C TYR A 226 7.12 -2.75 -4.74
N ALA A 227 8.27 -2.87 -5.38
CA ALA A 227 9.55 -3.10 -4.70
C ALA A 227 10.02 -1.91 -3.84
N GLN A 228 9.58 -0.70 -4.11
CA GLN A 228 9.99 0.53 -3.44
C GLN A 228 8.87 1.56 -3.37
N THR A 229 8.93 2.46 -2.38
CA THR A 229 8.02 3.61 -2.30
C THR A 229 8.06 4.43 -3.59
N PRO A 230 6.91 4.66 -4.25
CA PRO A 230 6.87 5.43 -5.47
C PRO A 230 7.30 6.89 -5.26
N ILE A 231 7.94 7.48 -6.28
CA ILE A 231 8.48 8.85 -6.23
C ILE A 231 7.41 9.83 -5.75
N LEU A 232 7.69 10.54 -4.65
CA LEU A 232 6.84 11.57 -4.05
C LEU A 232 5.39 11.10 -3.82
N PHE A 233 5.19 9.84 -3.41
CA PHE A 233 3.86 9.30 -3.12
C PHE A 233 3.09 10.18 -2.14
N ALA A 234 3.55 10.28 -0.92
CA ALA A 234 2.94 11.06 0.17
C ALA A 234 4.06 11.61 1.09
N PRO A 235 4.80 12.64 0.65
CA PRO A 235 6.02 13.07 1.35
C PRO A 235 5.78 13.66 2.74
N ILE A 236 4.55 14.05 3.07
CA ILE A 236 4.17 14.57 4.39
C ILE A 236 3.59 13.50 5.31
N LEU A 237 3.16 12.36 4.75
CA LEU A 237 2.58 11.28 5.56
C LEU A 237 3.69 10.56 6.32
N SER A 238 3.53 10.46 7.64
CA SER A 238 4.49 9.75 8.50
C SER A 238 4.63 8.28 8.07
N SER A 239 5.81 7.69 8.28
CA SER A 239 6.12 6.33 7.83
C SER A 239 5.18 5.27 8.41
N ASN A 240 4.67 5.48 9.64
CA ASN A 240 3.73 4.59 10.31
C ASN A 240 2.28 4.64 9.77
N LYS A 241 2.00 5.55 8.83
CA LYS A 241 0.71 5.67 8.14
C LYS A 241 0.82 5.37 6.65
N GLN A 242 2.02 5.16 6.13
CA GLN A 242 2.22 4.81 4.72
C GLN A 242 1.94 3.32 4.46
N PRO A 243 1.55 2.95 3.24
CA PRO A 243 1.48 1.56 2.82
C PRO A 243 2.84 0.86 2.92
N CYS A 244 2.82 -0.44 3.05
CA CYS A 244 4.02 -1.26 3.07
C CYS A 244 4.55 -1.51 1.66
N TRP A 245 5.54 -0.73 1.26
CA TRP A 245 6.19 -0.87 -0.04
C TRP A 245 7.30 -1.93 0.00
N GLY A 246 7.26 -2.90 -0.94
CA GLY A 246 8.32 -3.89 -1.13
C GLY A 246 8.21 -5.14 -0.26
N PHE A 247 9.06 -6.13 -0.60
CA PHE A 247 9.08 -7.44 0.05
C PHE A 247 9.85 -7.49 1.38
N ASN A 248 10.55 -6.42 1.76
CA ASN A 248 11.47 -6.40 2.92
C ASN A 248 10.78 -6.13 4.27
N GLY A 249 9.49 -6.39 4.36
CA GLY A 249 8.70 -6.21 5.58
C GLY A 249 8.31 -4.75 5.86
N CYS A 250 7.16 -4.57 6.44
CA CYS A 250 6.69 -3.26 6.85
C CYS A 250 7.47 -2.78 8.06
N PRO A 251 7.98 -1.53 8.10
CA PRO A 251 8.64 -1.00 9.30
C PRO A 251 7.76 -1.06 10.56
N ASN A 252 6.46 -1.25 10.40
CA ASN A 252 5.48 -1.40 11.47
C ASN A 252 4.85 -2.79 11.55
N GLY A 253 5.31 -3.77 10.74
CA GLY A 253 4.91 -5.17 10.88
C GLY A 253 5.41 -5.79 12.18
N PRO A 254 4.90 -6.97 12.56
CA PRO A 254 5.49 -7.72 13.67
C PRO A 254 6.94 -8.08 13.34
N ASN A 255 7.82 -7.97 14.32
CA ASN A 255 9.19 -8.46 14.22
C ASN A 255 9.37 -9.63 15.18
N LEU A 256 9.99 -10.70 14.71
CA LEU A 256 10.44 -11.79 15.56
C LEU A 256 11.54 -11.27 16.49
N THR A 257 11.31 -11.32 17.80
CA THR A 257 12.27 -10.83 18.81
C THR A 257 13.06 -11.95 19.45
N SER A 258 12.47 -13.14 19.55
CA SER A 258 13.13 -14.33 20.05
C SER A 258 12.42 -15.59 19.58
N SER A 259 13.12 -16.69 19.58
CA SER A 259 12.62 -18.04 19.38
C SER A 259 13.13 -18.97 20.48
N ASN A 260 12.43 -20.06 20.73
CA ASN A 260 12.93 -21.18 21.49
C ASN A 260 12.62 -22.46 20.70
N PRO A 261 13.63 -23.17 20.20
CA PRO A 261 15.08 -22.88 20.32
C PRO A 261 15.48 -21.55 19.71
N SER A 262 16.52 -20.92 20.23
CA SER A 262 17.11 -19.74 19.61
C SER A 262 17.89 -20.10 18.35
N ASP A 263 18.07 -19.13 17.46
CA ASP A 263 18.86 -19.33 16.27
C ASP A 263 20.28 -19.79 16.60
N ASN A 264 20.82 -20.71 15.80
CA ASN A 264 22.12 -21.37 15.99
C ASN A 264 22.30 -22.08 17.34
N SER A 265 21.22 -22.46 18.03
CA SER A 265 21.34 -23.21 19.30
C SER A 265 21.67 -24.67 19.08
N PHE A 266 22.47 -25.22 19.98
CA PHE A 266 22.89 -26.63 20.00
C PHE A 266 22.30 -27.35 21.23
N GLY A 267 22.18 -28.66 21.14
CA GLY A 267 21.79 -29.47 22.28
C GLY A 267 20.34 -29.26 22.70
N VAL A 268 19.46 -28.99 21.74
CA VAL A 268 18.03 -28.78 21.97
C VAL A 268 17.34 -30.08 22.38
N ASN A 269 16.48 -30.02 23.40
CA ASN A 269 15.71 -31.17 23.85
C ASN A 269 14.68 -31.59 22.80
N THR A 270 14.59 -32.88 22.50
CA THR A 270 13.69 -33.45 21.50
C THR A 270 12.20 -33.34 21.87
N SER A 271 11.86 -33.12 23.14
CA SER A 271 10.50 -32.97 23.63
C SER A 271 10.02 -31.52 23.72
N LEU A 272 10.77 -30.57 23.14
CA LEU A 272 10.46 -29.14 23.20
C LEU A 272 9.45 -28.76 22.14
N ASN A 273 8.41 -27.99 22.54
CA ASN A 273 7.62 -27.22 21.59
C ASN A 273 8.40 -25.98 21.13
N LEU A 274 8.42 -25.73 19.83
CA LEU A 274 9.03 -24.52 19.28
C LEU A 274 8.14 -23.31 19.64
N THR A 275 8.75 -22.19 20.04
CA THR A 275 8.01 -20.94 20.25
C THR A 275 8.65 -19.78 19.50
N LEU A 276 7.81 -18.92 18.95
CA LEU A 276 8.21 -17.70 18.25
C LEU A 276 7.59 -16.51 18.96
N THR A 277 8.40 -15.57 19.42
CA THR A 277 7.93 -14.37 20.15
C THR A 277 8.14 -13.12 19.33
N PHE A 278 7.11 -12.31 19.21
CA PHE A 278 7.11 -11.08 18.42
C PHE A 278 7.11 -9.82 19.31
N ASP A 279 7.47 -8.67 18.75
CA ASP A 279 7.49 -7.38 19.44
C ASP A 279 6.10 -6.83 19.76
N LYS A 280 5.05 -7.30 19.08
CA LYS A 280 3.65 -6.89 19.26
C LYS A 280 2.68 -8.05 19.12
N ASP A 281 1.42 -7.84 19.52
CA ASP A 281 0.37 -8.84 19.39
C ASP A 281 0.13 -9.18 17.91
N ILE A 282 -0.01 -10.48 17.65
CA ILE A 282 -0.14 -11.04 16.31
C ILE A 282 -1.41 -11.86 16.17
N ARG A 283 -1.82 -12.06 14.93
CA ARG A 283 -2.88 -13.01 14.54
C ARG A 283 -2.51 -13.71 13.23
N ALA A 284 -3.16 -14.83 12.96
CA ALA A 284 -3.12 -15.42 11.63
C ALA A 284 -3.80 -14.48 10.63
N SER A 285 -3.25 -14.33 9.44
CA SER A 285 -3.86 -13.52 8.37
C SER A 285 -4.89 -14.35 7.60
N GLU A 286 -5.67 -13.71 6.75
CA GLU A 286 -6.58 -14.40 5.81
C GLU A 286 -5.83 -15.03 4.62
N THR A 287 -4.55 -14.70 4.43
CA THR A 287 -3.71 -15.27 3.38
C THR A 287 -3.34 -16.70 3.78
N SER A 288 -3.72 -17.68 2.98
CA SER A 288 -3.32 -19.08 3.19
C SER A 288 -1.82 -19.24 2.99
N GLY A 289 -1.21 -20.07 3.84
CA GLY A 289 0.23 -20.38 3.80
C GLY A 289 0.66 -21.13 5.04
N ASN A 290 1.96 -21.37 5.18
CA ASN A 290 2.48 -22.33 6.15
C ASN A 290 3.72 -21.84 6.88
N ILE A 291 3.92 -22.37 8.10
CA ILE A 291 5.22 -22.47 8.75
C ILE A 291 5.71 -23.88 8.53
N ALA A 292 6.94 -24.06 8.08
CA ALA A 292 7.51 -25.38 7.77
C ALA A 292 8.80 -25.62 8.55
N LEU A 293 8.85 -26.75 9.27
CA LEU A 293 10.04 -27.26 9.93
C LEU A 293 10.72 -28.27 9.01
N HIS A 294 11.98 -28.05 8.71
CA HIS A 294 12.81 -28.91 7.88
C HIS A 294 14.04 -29.41 8.62
N LYS A 295 14.61 -30.53 8.17
CA LYS A 295 16.00 -30.90 8.48
C LYS A 295 16.96 -30.14 7.57
N SER A 296 18.23 -30.14 7.93
CA SER A 296 19.29 -29.48 7.14
C SER A 296 19.44 -30.02 5.72
N ASP A 297 19.01 -31.25 5.45
CA ASP A 297 18.96 -31.88 4.13
C ASP A 297 17.71 -31.52 3.31
N ASP A 298 16.97 -30.48 3.71
CA ASP A 298 15.75 -29.98 3.13
C ASP A 298 14.52 -30.96 3.26
N THR A 299 14.65 -32.04 4.04
CA THR A 299 13.52 -32.93 4.32
C THR A 299 12.47 -32.21 5.17
N LEU A 300 11.23 -32.13 4.68
CA LEU A 300 10.12 -31.59 5.44
C LEU A 300 9.78 -32.51 6.61
N VAL A 301 9.79 -31.97 7.83
CA VAL A 301 9.43 -32.67 9.06
C VAL A 301 7.99 -32.41 9.42
N LYS A 302 7.58 -31.16 9.43
CA LYS A 302 6.22 -30.76 9.76
C LYS A 302 5.84 -29.42 9.13
N GLN A 303 4.56 -29.31 8.79
CA GLN A 303 3.97 -28.11 8.24
C GLN A 303 2.79 -27.68 9.11
N TYR A 304 2.69 -26.39 9.39
CA TYR A 304 1.64 -25.78 10.19
C TYR A 304 0.91 -24.78 9.30
N SER A 305 -0.34 -25.09 8.96
CA SER A 305 -1.22 -24.16 8.23
C SER A 305 -1.53 -22.94 9.11
N ASN A 306 -1.60 -21.75 8.53
CA ASN A 306 -1.90 -20.54 9.29
C ASN A 306 -3.26 -20.60 10.01
N ASP A 307 -4.24 -21.34 9.46
CA ASP A 307 -5.57 -21.54 10.08
C ASP A 307 -5.51 -22.34 11.39
N SER A 308 -4.41 -23.08 11.61
CA SER A 308 -4.21 -23.97 12.78
C SER A 308 -3.13 -23.47 13.74
N LEU A 309 -2.60 -22.26 13.56
CA LEU A 309 -1.56 -21.72 14.42
C LEU A 309 -2.10 -21.46 15.84
N ASN A 310 -1.38 -21.98 16.83
CA ASN A 310 -1.65 -21.67 18.23
C ASN A 310 -0.98 -20.34 18.60
N ILE A 311 -1.76 -19.25 18.52
CA ILE A 311 -1.31 -17.88 18.79
C ILE A 311 -1.90 -17.39 20.10
N SER A 312 -1.06 -16.87 20.98
CA SER A 312 -1.45 -16.21 22.23
C SER A 312 -0.71 -14.89 22.37
N GLY A 313 -1.41 -13.76 22.14
CA GLY A 313 -0.83 -12.43 22.16
C GLY A 313 0.35 -12.30 21.18
N LYS A 314 1.57 -12.28 21.71
CA LYS A 314 2.81 -12.11 20.93
C LYS A 314 3.49 -13.43 20.55
N VAL A 315 2.96 -14.57 20.94
CA VAL A 315 3.65 -15.87 20.88
C VAL A 315 2.90 -16.84 19.98
N ILE A 316 3.65 -17.52 19.11
CA ILE A 316 3.20 -18.72 18.40
C ILE A 316 3.87 -19.94 19.05
N THR A 317 3.08 -20.98 19.31
CA THR A 317 3.57 -22.26 19.80
C THR A 317 3.38 -23.32 18.71
N LEU A 318 4.47 -24.01 18.33
CA LEU A 318 4.50 -25.03 17.29
C LEU A 318 4.91 -26.38 17.93
N PRO A 319 3.96 -27.31 18.16
CA PRO A 319 4.29 -28.64 18.64
C PRO A 319 5.15 -29.40 17.62
N ALA A 320 6.34 -29.84 18.02
CA ALA A 320 7.26 -30.57 17.17
C ALA A 320 7.70 -31.90 17.79
N GLU A 321 7.90 -32.90 16.95
CA GLU A 321 8.54 -34.15 17.32
C GLU A 321 9.95 -34.15 16.69
N LEU A 322 10.95 -33.88 17.51
CA LEU A 322 12.33 -33.77 17.06
C LEU A 322 13.07 -35.08 17.26
N ILE A 323 13.99 -35.40 16.38
CA ILE A 323 14.87 -36.55 16.45
C ILE A 323 16.21 -36.06 17.02
N ALA A 324 16.85 -36.86 17.85
CA ALA A 324 18.16 -36.56 18.39
C ALA A 324 19.22 -36.49 17.29
N ASN A 325 20.31 -35.76 17.56
CA ASN A 325 21.45 -35.59 16.67
C ASN A 325 21.05 -35.15 15.26
N THR A 326 20.17 -34.16 15.19
CA THR A 326 19.61 -33.71 13.92
C THR A 326 19.60 -32.18 13.87
N ASP A 327 20.03 -31.62 12.73
CA ASP A 327 19.99 -30.20 12.45
C ASP A 327 18.67 -29.83 11.80
N TYR A 328 18.06 -28.74 12.26
CA TYR A 328 16.76 -28.26 11.80
C TYR A 328 16.83 -26.78 11.42
N TYR A 329 15.92 -26.38 10.53
CA TYR A 329 15.62 -24.98 10.28
C TYR A 329 14.11 -24.76 10.10
N LEU A 330 13.66 -23.52 10.35
CA LEU A 330 12.26 -23.12 10.23
C LEU A 330 12.10 -22.10 9.13
N LEU A 331 11.15 -22.32 8.23
CA LEU A 331 10.70 -21.33 7.26
C LEU A 331 9.29 -20.85 7.63
N ILE A 332 9.02 -19.55 7.39
CA ILE A 332 7.71 -18.94 7.59
C ILE A 332 7.36 -18.23 6.29
N GLU A 333 6.32 -18.68 5.62
CA GLU A 333 5.86 -17.99 4.42
C GLU A 333 5.47 -16.54 4.74
N PRO A 334 5.82 -15.57 3.85
CA PRO A 334 5.45 -14.18 4.07
C PRO A 334 3.93 -14.00 4.19
N LYS A 335 3.49 -13.05 5.02
CA LYS A 335 2.10 -12.59 5.16
C LYS A 335 1.13 -13.49 5.91
N ILE A 336 1.50 -14.70 6.29
CA ILE A 336 0.62 -15.62 7.03
C ILE A 336 0.39 -15.19 8.48
N ILE A 337 1.22 -14.29 8.99
CA ILE A 337 1.15 -13.67 10.33
C ILE A 337 1.03 -12.16 10.14
N GLU A 338 0.13 -11.53 10.87
CA GLU A 338 -0.04 -10.08 10.87
C GLU A 338 -0.22 -9.53 12.30
N SER A 339 0.05 -8.25 12.48
CA SER A 339 -0.28 -7.55 13.72
C SER A 339 -1.79 -7.42 13.89
N SER A 340 -2.26 -7.06 15.08
CA SER A 340 -3.67 -6.75 15.35
C SER A 340 -4.25 -5.67 14.41
N ASN A 341 -3.38 -4.82 13.83
CA ASN A 341 -3.76 -3.77 12.87
C ASN A 341 -3.69 -4.22 11.39
N GLY A 342 -3.52 -5.53 11.12
CA GLY A 342 -3.51 -6.08 9.76
C GLY A 342 -2.20 -5.86 8.99
N ILE A 343 -1.08 -5.52 9.67
CA ILE A 343 0.21 -5.36 9.02
C ILE A 343 0.96 -6.68 9.05
N SER A 344 1.33 -7.18 7.88
CA SER A 344 1.92 -8.50 7.70
C SER A 344 3.36 -8.61 8.19
N TYR A 345 3.73 -9.80 8.66
CA TYR A 345 5.10 -10.22 8.92
C TYR A 345 5.82 -10.58 7.62
N LYS A 346 7.11 -10.23 7.54
CA LYS A 346 7.95 -10.50 6.35
C LYS A 346 8.16 -12.00 6.06
N GLY A 347 7.97 -12.87 7.05
CA GLY A 347 8.33 -14.28 6.98
C GLY A 347 9.81 -14.54 7.30
N ILE A 348 10.19 -15.82 7.21
CA ILE A 348 11.56 -16.35 7.22
C ILE A 348 11.70 -17.19 5.96
N THR A 349 12.47 -16.73 4.99
CA THR A 349 12.61 -17.37 3.68
C THR A 349 13.96 -18.00 3.42
N ASP A 350 14.93 -17.73 4.31
CA ASP A 350 16.27 -18.28 4.26
C ASP A 350 16.51 -19.22 5.45
N LYS A 351 16.98 -20.43 5.18
CA LYS A 351 17.26 -21.46 6.17
C LYS A 351 18.37 -21.10 7.19
N THR A 352 19.11 -20.03 6.94
CA THR A 352 20.12 -19.52 7.85
C THR A 352 19.59 -18.52 8.86
N GLU A 353 18.31 -18.06 8.73
CA GLU A 353 17.71 -17.07 9.64
C GLU A 353 17.23 -17.66 10.98
N LEU A 354 16.86 -18.96 11.00
CA LEU A 354 16.43 -19.65 12.22
C LEU A 354 16.68 -21.14 12.09
N ASN A 355 17.76 -21.60 12.71
CA ASN A 355 18.21 -22.99 12.71
C ASN A 355 18.67 -23.42 14.10
N PHE A 356 18.70 -24.73 14.37
CA PHE A 356 19.12 -25.31 15.64
C PHE A 356 19.45 -26.80 15.50
N SER A 357 20.19 -27.35 16.45
CA SER A 357 20.55 -28.77 16.51
C SER A 357 20.08 -29.40 17.82
N THR A 358 19.55 -30.62 17.73
CA THR A 358 19.13 -31.41 18.91
C THR A 358 20.33 -32.11 19.54
N TYR A 359 20.17 -32.48 20.82
CA TYR A 359 21.17 -33.32 21.50
C TYR A 359 21.51 -34.57 20.70
N SER A 360 22.77 -34.95 20.73
CA SER A 360 23.12 -36.33 20.37
C SER A 360 22.62 -37.25 21.49
N ASN A 361 22.06 -38.42 21.13
CA ASN A 361 21.79 -39.48 22.09
C ASN A 361 23.07 -40.20 22.52
N ASP A 362 24.22 -39.56 22.43
CA ASP A 362 25.47 -40.13 22.82
C ASP A 362 25.50 -40.29 24.35
N SER A 363 25.67 -41.52 24.81
CA SER A 363 25.79 -41.87 26.22
C SER A 363 27.27 -42.01 26.65
N VAL A 364 28.20 -41.73 25.75
CA VAL A 364 29.65 -41.79 26.01
C VAL A 364 30.10 -40.35 26.35
N ALA A 365 30.61 -40.20 27.56
CA ALA A 365 31.18 -38.90 27.93
C ALA A 365 32.39 -38.56 27.11
N PRO A 366 32.56 -37.26 26.69
CA PRO A 366 33.74 -36.85 25.96
C PRO A 366 35.01 -37.14 26.75
N VAL A 367 36.00 -37.73 26.08
CA VAL A 367 37.31 -37.98 26.68
C VAL A 367 38.35 -37.02 26.04
N ILE A 368 39.32 -36.63 26.82
CA ILE A 368 40.45 -35.83 26.31
C ILE A 368 41.30 -36.71 25.41
N THR A 369 41.46 -36.31 24.15
CA THR A 369 42.25 -37.03 23.15
C THR A 369 43.67 -36.48 23.03
N SER A 370 43.85 -35.17 23.25
CA SER A 370 45.13 -34.53 23.34
C SER A 370 45.03 -33.24 24.15
N GLN A 371 46.15 -32.79 24.64
CA GLN A 371 46.27 -31.51 25.34
C GLN A 371 47.63 -30.86 25.06
N SER A 372 47.65 -29.54 25.13
CA SER A 372 48.89 -28.78 25.07
C SER A 372 48.88 -27.78 26.26
N PRO A 373 49.87 -27.75 27.14
CA PRO A 373 51.04 -28.66 27.19
C PRO A 373 50.63 -30.12 27.46
N GLU A 374 51.46 -31.08 26.99
CA GLU A 374 51.28 -32.51 27.28
C GLU A 374 51.42 -32.76 28.79
N ASP A 375 50.84 -33.88 29.25
CA ASP A 375 50.98 -34.31 30.64
C ASP A 375 52.45 -34.50 31.00
N ASN A 376 52.89 -33.97 32.15
CA ASN A 376 54.26 -33.93 32.63
C ASN A 376 55.22 -33.16 31.73
N ALA A 377 54.78 -32.27 30.87
CA ALA A 377 55.65 -31.43 30.06
C ALA A 377 56.57 -30.56 30.93
N THR A 378 57.89 -30.54 30.60
CA THR A 378 58.87 -29.62 31.18
C THR A 378 59.15 -28.51 30.17
N ASP A 379 59.67 -27.39 30.62
CA ASP A 379 60.06 -26.25 29.76
C ASP A 379 58.93 -25.57 28.99
N VAL A 380 57.73 -25.58 29.56
CA VAL A 380 56.58 -24.86 29.00
C VAL A 380 56.82 -23.36 29.03
N SER A 381 56.64 -22.70 27.89
CA SER A 381 56.85 -21.24 27.78
C SER A 381 55.90 -20.48 28.74
N THR A 382 56.45 -19.58 29.51
CA THR A 382 55.68 -18.69 30.40
C THR A 382 55.29 -17.36 29.71
N SER A 383 55.77 -17.11 28.48
CA SER A 383 55.53 -15.88 27.75
C SER A 383 54.22 -15.88 26.97
N ASP A 384 53.65 -17.07 26.66
CA ASP A 384 52.32 -17.24 26.03
C ASP A 384 51.70 -18.56 26.51
N PRO A 385 51.14 -18.58 27.74
CA PRO A 385 50.66 -19.80 28.37
C PRO A 385 49.27 -20.17 27.86
N THR A 386 49.17 -20.65 26.63
CA THR A 386 47.90 -21.21 26.09
C THR A 386 47.80 -22.67 26.53
N VAL A 387 46.68 -23.02 27.15
CA VAL A 387 46.31 -24.41 27.44
C VAL A 387 45.22 -24.81 26.45
N GLU A 388 45.49 -25.79 25.61
CA GLU A 388 44.54 -26.36 24.64
C GLU A 388 44.16 -27.77 25.09
N ILE A 389 42.87 -28.09 25.04
CA ILE A 389 42.37 -29.43 25.36
C ILE A 389 41.47 -29.86 24.19
N ILE A 390 41.82 -30.98 23.56
CA ILE A 390 41.05 -31.55 22.46
C ILE A 390 40.29 -32.77 22.98
N PHE A 391 38.98 -32.81 22.72
CA PHE A 391 38.10 -33.88 23.13
C PHE A 391 37.83 -34.85 21.96
N SER A 392 37.37 -36.08 22.30
CA SER A 392 36.97 -37.09 21.34
C SER A 392 35.78 -36.71 20.46
N GLU A 393 35.07 -35.70 20.86
CA GLU A 393 33.82 -35.23 20.21
C GLU A 393 33.61 -33.73 20.48
N ASN A 394 32.64 -33.14 19.77
CA ASN A 394 32.25 -31.74 19.97
C ASN A 394 31.66 -31.56 21.37
N VAL A 395 32.24 -30.69 22.16
CA VAL A 395 31.78 -30.36 23.51
C VAL A 395 31.06 -29.00 23.53
N VAL A 396 30.01 -28.91 24.35
CA VAL A 396 29.30 -27.64 24.62
C VAL A 396 29.66 -27.17 26.03
N ARG A 397 29.59 -25.86 26.25
CA ARG A 397 29.79 -25.29 27.58
C ARG A 397 28.75 -25.84 28.56
N GLY A 398 29.21 -26.39 29.65
CA GLY A 398 28.41 -26.78 30.81
C GLY A 398 28.43 -25.71 31.89
N SER A 399 28.02 -26.10 33.10
CA SER A 399 28.16 -25.29 34.30
C SER A 399 29.40 -25.70 35.10
N GLY A 400 30.00 -24.77 35.82
CA GLY A 400 31.16 -25.00 36.64
C GLY A 400 32.43 -24.25 36.17
N ASN A 401 33.58 -24.65 36.66
CA ASN A 401 34.85 -23.98 36.39
C ASN A 401 35.90 -24.95 35.89
N ILE A 402 36.75 -24.52 34.96
CA ILE A 402 38.02 -25.09 34.71
C ILE A 402 39.06 -24.31 35.55
N SER A 403 39.80 -24.99 36.40
CA SER A 403 40.70 -24.33 37.36
C SER A 403 42.14 -24.85 37.21
N LEU A 404 43.08 -23.92 37.18
CA LEU A 404 44.50 -24.17 37.12
C LEU A 404 45.12 -24.03 38.52
N TYR A 405 45.83 -25.03 38.95
CA TYR A 405 46.48 -25.07 40.28
C TYR A 405 48.00 -25.22 40.17
N ASN A 406 48.70 -24.72 41.13
CA ASN A 406 50.12 -25.04 41.32
C ASN A 406 50.27 -26.45 41.88
N TYR A 407 50.91 -27.33 41.12
CA TYR A 407 51.05 -28.76 41.47
C TYR A 407 51.76 -29.00 42.81
N SER A 408 52.71 -28.16 43.17
CA SER A 408 53.52 -28.35 44.40
C SER A 408 52.84 -27.79 45.66
N THR A 409 51.93 -26.85 45.53
CA THR A 409 51.35 -26.11 46.67
C THR A 409 49.84 -26.22 46.76
N ASP A 410 49.18 -26.85 45.79
CA ASP A 410 47.70 -26.89 45.64
C ASP A 410 47.05 -25.47 45.59
N ALA A 411 47.85 -24.44 45.37
CA ALA A 411 47.32 -23.09 45.30
C ALA A 411 46.62 -22.86 43.99
N LEU A 412 45.38 -22.36 44.03
CA LEU A 412 44.61 -21.93 42.84
C LEU A 412 45.34 -20.77 42.16
N ILE A 413 45.73 -20.96 40.89
CA ILE A 413 46.35 -19.93 40.07
C ILE A 413 45.27 -19.13 39.31
N ARG A 414 44.37 -19.84 38.68
CA ARG A 414 43.29 -19.22 37.88
C ARG A 414 42.07 -20.14 37.74
N SER A 415 40.89 -19.55 37.68
CA SER A 415 39.66 -20.26 37.43
C SER A 415 38.91 -19.60 36.26
N PHE A 416 38.43 -20.42 35.33
CA PHE A 416 37.64 -20.03 34.17
C PHE A 416 36.23 -20.52 34.37
N ASN A 417 35.28 -19.57 34.52
CA ASN A 417 33.88 -19.91 34.64
C ASN A 417 33.33 -20.30 33.26
N MET A 418 32.72 -21.48 33.16
CA MET A 418 32.16 -22.03 31.93
C MET A 418 30.74 -21.59 31.70
N SER A 419 30.07 -20.89 32.65
CA SER A 419 28.70 -20.44 32.57
C SER A 419 28.55 -19.08 31.85
N ASN A 420 29.64 -18.40 31.45
CA ASN A 420 29.59 -17.09 30.79
C ASN A 420 30.05 -17.18 29.34
#